data_3603a6b72826aa596897f92043f832f9
#
_entry.id   3603a6b72826aa596897f92043f832f9
#
_cell.length_a   1.000
_cell.length_b   1.000
_cell.length_c   1.000
_cell.angle_alpha   90.00
_cell.angle_beta   90.00
_cell.angle_gamma   90.00
#
_symmetry.space_group_name_H-M   'P 1'
#
loop_
_entity.id
_entity.type
_entity.pdbx_description
1 polymer ?
#
loop_
_entity_poly.entity_id
_entity_poly.type
_entity_poly.pdbx_seq_one_letter_code
_entity_poly.pdbx_strand_id
1 'polypeptide(L)'
;ENVVYFLSPSEIKNLTEINSNKIRIGGMVKNKSIIIKSEEINFIITDFKNELNVSYSGSVPNLFAEGKGVVAEGYLEDRSYFNAVKILAKHDENYMPPEVKEAIGDK
;
A
#
# COMPACT_ATOMS: atom_id res chain seq x y z
N GLU A 1 -13.17 -1.02 20.57
CA GLU A 1 -13.56 -1.05 19.16
C GLU A 1 -12.38 -0.79 18.27
N ASN A 2 -12.08 -1.72 17.42
CA ASN A 2 -10.90 -1.59 16.57
C ASN A 2 -11.32 -1.21 15.17
N VAL A 3 -10.95 -0.01 14.76
CA VAL A 3 -11.21 0.46 13.41
C VAL A 3 -9.89 0.61 12.71
N VAL A 4 -9.75 -0.04 11.58
CA VAL A 4 -8.54 0.08 10.77
C VAL A 4 -8.88 0.97 9.59
N TYR A 5 -8.26 2.14 9.55
CA TYR A 5 -8.50 3.07 8.47
C TYR A 5 -7.88 2.55 7.19
N PHE A 6 -8.55 2.85 6.08
CA PHE A 6 -8.11 2.49 4.75
C PHE A 6 -7.75 3.78 4.03
N LEU A 7 -6.50 3.92 3.66
CA LEU A 7 -6.00 5.18 3.10
C LEU A 7 -5.25 4.92 1.80
N SER A 8 -5.20 5.96 0.97
CA SER A 8 -4.37 5.95 -0.23
C SER A 8 -3.06 6.67 0.08
N PRO A 9 -2.03 6.51 -0.78
CA PRO A 9 -0.80 7.29 -0.60
C PRO A 9 -1.05 8.79 -0.55
N SER A 10 -2.00 9.29 -1.36
CA SER A 10 -2.31 10.71 -1.33
C SER A 10 -2.89 11.14 0.01
N GLU A 11 -3.74 10.31 0.59
CA GLU A 11 -4.31 10.62 1.89
C GLU A 11 -3.26 10.63 2.98
N ILE A 12 -2.27 9.74 2.87
CA ILE A 12 -1.17 9.72 3.81
C ILE A 12 -0.39 11.02 3.77
N LYS A 13 -0.14 11.54 2.57
CA LYS A 13 0.61 12.78 2.43
C LYS A 13 -0.10 13.96 3.05
N ASN A 14 -1.42 13.88 3.17
CA ASN A 14 -2.21 14.97 3.70
C ASN A 14 -2.52 14.84 5.19
N LEU A 15 -2.01 13.82 5.84
CA LEU A 15 -2.24 13.65 7.27
C LEU A 15 -1.54 14.78 8.03
N THR A 16 -2.24 15.32 9.02
CA THR A 16 -1.65 16.34 9.89
C THR A 16 -0.75 15.69 10.94
N GLU A 17 -1.10 14.48 11.35
CA GLU A 17 -0.33 13.74 12.33
C GLU A 17 -0.20 12.30 11.92
N ILE A 18 0.90 11.70 12.30
CA ILE A 18 1.12 10.28 12.11
C ILE A 18 1.08 9.63 13.49
N ASN A 19 0.20 8.66 13.64
CA ASN A 19 0.13 7.93 14.90
C ASN A 19 0.59 6.50 14.68
N SER A 20 0.57 5.72 15.74
CA SER A 20 1.09 4.36 15.69
C SER A 20 0.00 3.32 15.48
N ASN A 21 -1.19 3.73 15.09
CA ASN A 21 -2.26 2.78 14.86
C ASN A 21 -2.04 2.02 13.56
N LYS A 22 -2.52 0.79 13.55
CA LYS A 22 -2.46 -0.03 12.36
C LYS A 22 -3.44 0.52 11.33
N ILE A 23 -2.99 0.62 10.09
CA ILE A 23 -3.83 1.10 9.00
C ILE A 23 -3.63 0.22 7.78
N ARG A 24 -4.49 0.40 6.81
CA ARG A 24 -4.38 -0.26 5.51
C ARG A 24 -4.13 0.77 4.43
N ILE A 25 -3.21 0.43 3.54
CA ILE A 25 -2.88 1.28 2.40
C ILE A 25 -3.23 0.51 1.16
N GLY A 26 -4.00 1.12 0.28
CA GLY A 26 -4.39 0.48 -0.97
C GLY A 26 -3.93 1.28 -2.17
N GLY A 27 -3.66 0.58 -3.24
CA GLY A 27 -3.24 1.20 -4.49
C GLY A 27 -2.68 0.15 -5.41
N MET A 28 -1.77 0.58 -6.27
CA MET A 28 -1.12 -0.30 -7.24
C MET A 28 0.35 -0.43 -6.91
N VAL A 29 0.91 -1.61 -7.20
CA VAL A 29 2.35 -1.80 -7.06
C VAL A 29 3.01 -1.09 -8.24
N LYS A 30 3.87 -0.12 -7.95
CA LYS A 30 4.52 0.66 -8.98
C LYS A 30 5.47 -0.21 -9.80
N ASN A 31 5.48 -0.02 -11.10
CA ASN A 31 6.38 -0.77 -11.98
C ASN A 31 7.83 -0.50 -11.60
N LYS A 32 8.63 -1.57 -11.60
CA LYS A 32 10.07 -1.50 -11.34
C LYS A 32 10.40 -1.04 -9.93
N SER A 33 9.43 -1.16 -9.00
CA SER A 33 9.69 -0.76 -7.63
C SER A 33 9.99 -1.93 -6.71
N ILE A 34 9.72 -3.16 -7.14
CA ILE A 34 9.90 -4.32 -6.28
C ILE A 34 11.38 -4.66 -6.15
N ILE A 35 11.87 -4.68 -4.91
CA ILE A 35 13.23 -5.06 -4.60
C ILE A 35 13.16 -6.20 -3.59
N ILE A 36 13.68 -7.36 -3.98
CA ILE A 36 13.64 -8.54 -3.13
C ILE A 36 14.98 -8.69 -2.43
N LYS A 37 14.93 -8.69 -1.12
CA LYS A 37 16.10 -8.90 -0.27
C LYS A 37 15.97 -10.23 0.43
N SER A 38 17.02 -10.65 1.13
CA SER A 38 17.01 -11.99 1.72
C SER A 38 15.88 -12.19 2.72
N GLU A 39 15.49 -11.13 3.44
CA GLU A 39 14.49 -11.28 4.49
C GLU A 39 13.35 -10.28 4.38
N GLU A 40 13.34 -9.50 3.32
CA GLU A 40 12.25 -8.54 3.17
C GLU A 40 12.10 -8.16 1.71
N ILE A 41 10.94 -7.62 1.41
CA ILE A 41 10.62 -7.10 0.10
C ILE A 41 10.26 -5.64 0.25
N ASN A 42 10.81 -4.82 -0.61
CA ASN A 42 10.48 -3.40 -0.66
C ASN A 42 9.80 -3.10 -1.98
N PHE A 43 8.80 -2.26 -1.93
CA PHE A 43 8.11 -1.84 -3.15
C PHE A 43 7.41 -0.53 -2.88
N ILE A 44 6.82 0.04 -3.93
CA ILE A 44 6.12 1.31 -3.82
C ILE A 44 4.66 1.08 -4.18
N ILE A 45 3.76 1.58 -3.33
CA ILE A 45 2.34 1.64 -3.63
C ILE A 45 2.05 3.04 -4.16
N THR A 46 1.37 3.11 -5.28
CA THR A 46 1.03 4.38 -5.89
C THR A 46 -0.46 4.46 -6.14
N ASP A 47 -1.00 5.68 -6.01
CA ASP A 47 -2.36 5.98 -6.45
C ASP A 47 -2.32 6.90 -7.66
N PHE A 48 -1.15 6.92 -8.35
CA PHE A 48 -0.91 7.71 -9.55
C PHE A 48 -0.78 9.21 -9.28
N LYS A 49 -0.92 9.62 -8.03
CA LYS A 49 -0.67 11.00 -7.62
C LYS A 49 0.46 11.08 -6.63
N ASN A 50 0.51 10.12 -5.72
CA ASN A 50 1.55 10.06 -4.71
C ASN A 50 2.00 8.63 -4.54
N GLU A 51 3.14 8.47 -3.88
CA GLU A 51 3.75 7.16 -3.69
C GLU A 51 4.12 6.97 -2.24
N LEU A 52 4.14 5.71 -1.83
CA LEU A 52 4.50 5.36 -0.47
C LEU A 52 5.42 4.15 -0.52
N ASN A 53 6.57 4.25 0.11
CA ASN A 53 7.50 3.13 0.19
C ASN A 53 7.01 2.14 1.23
N VAL A 54 7.04 0.86 0.88
CA VAL A 54 6.55 -0.20 1.75
C VAL A 54 7.64 -1.24 1.94
N SER A 55 7.79 -1.67 3.16
CA SER A 55 8.71 -2.75 3.51
C SER A 55 7.88 -3.87 4.14
N TYR A 56 8.17 -5.11 3.77
CA TYR A 56 7.39 -6.25 4.23
C TYR A 56 8.30 -7.45 4.39
N SER A 57 8.25 -8.08 5.57
CA SER A 57 8.98 -9.32 5.83
C SER A 57 7.97 -10.46 5.83
N GLY A 58 8.17 -11.44 4.97
CA GLY A 58 7.28 -12.56 4.90
C GLY A 58 7.05 -12.99 3.46
N SER A 59 6.12 -13.91 3.28
CA SER A 59 5.79 -14.42 1.97
C SER A 59 4.73 -13.54 1.33
N VAL A 60 4.96 -13.17 0.08
CA VAL A 60 3.96 -12.41 -0.65
C VAL A 60 2.94 -13.33 -1.28
N PRO A 61 1.71 -12.85 -1.50
CA PRO A 61 0.70 -13.65 -2.19
C PRO A 61 1.13 -13.95 -3.62
N ASN A 62 0.59 -15.01 -4.17
CA ASN A 62 0.93 -15.41 -5.52
C ASN A 62 0.60 -14.35 -6.56
N LEU A 63 -0.40 -13.55 -6.30
CA LEU A 63 -0.84 -12.55 -7.27
C LEU A 63 -0.14 -11.21 -7.11
N PHE A 64 0.79 -11.11 -6.17
CA PHE A 64 1.53 -9.89 -5.96
C PHE A 64 2.48 -9.67 -7.13
N ALA A 65 2.35 -8.54 -7.79
CA ALA A 65 3.19 -8.24 -8.95
C ALA A 65 3.07 -6.76 -9.26
N GLU A 66 4.03 -6.28 -10.03
CA GLU A 66 4.03 -4.91 -10.50
C GLU A 66 2.78 -4.65 -11.32
N GLY A 67 2.22 -3.46 -11.16
CA GLY A 67 1.04 -3.06 -11.92
C GLY A 67 -0.25 -3.67 -11.43
N LYS A 68 -0.22 -4.43 -10.35
CA LYS A 68 -1.41 -5.06 -9.80
C LYS A 68 -1.90 -4.31 -8.57
N GLY A 69 -3.19 -4.47 -8.27
CA GLY A 69 -3.75 -3.91 -7.06
C GLY A 69 -3.23 -4.60 -5.82
N VAL A 70 -3.04 -3.84 -4.76
CA VAL A 70 -2.50 -4.38 -3.52
C VAL A 70 -3.07 -3.61 -2.35
N VAL A 71 -3.23 -4.31 -1.22
CA VAL A 71 -3.57 -3.70 0.04
C VAL A 71 -2.51 -4.14 1.05
N ALA A 72 -1.87 -3.19 1.70
CA ALA A 72 -0.88 -3.47 2.73
C ALA A 72 -1.42 -3.02 4.06
N GLU A 73 -1.30 -3.86 5.05
CA GLU A 73 -1.74 -3.56 6.41
C GLU A 73 -0.53 -3.46 7.31
N GLY A 74 -0.45 -2.40 8.09
CA GLY A 74 0.70 -2.21 8.95
C GLY A 74 0.74 -0.84 9.58
N TYR A 75 1.94 -0.27 9.70
CA TYR A 75 2.17 0.95 10.46
C TYR A 75 3.03 1.91 9.67
N LEU A 76 2.72 3.20 9.77
CA LEU A 76 3.53 4.24 9.15
C LEU A 76 4.74 4.54 10.02
N GLU A 77 5.91 4.65 9.39
CA GLU A 77 7.06 5.23 10.06
C GLU A 77 7.08 6.73 9.90
N ASP A 78 6.71 7.18 8.69
CA ASP A 78 6.53 8.59 8.41
C ASP A 78 5.65 8.68 7.17
N ARG A 79 5.52 9.86 6.60
CA ARG A 79 4.62 10.06 5.45
C ARG A 79 5.13 9.42 4.17
N SER A 80 6.34 8.89 4.19
CA SER A 80 6.95 8.29 3.01
C SER A 80 7.25 6.81 3.16
N TYR A 81 7.10 6.26 4.35
CA TYR A 81 7.55 4.90 4.61
C TYR A 81 6.55 4.15 5.47
N PHE A 82 6.20 2.96 5.02
CA PHE A 82 5.18 2.12 5.67
C PHE A 82 5.76 0.74 5.92
N ASN A 83 5.60 0.25 7.15
CA ASN A 83 6.03 -1.10 7.51
C ASN A 83 4.82 -2.00 7.50
N ALA A 84 4.74 -2.88 6.51
CA ALA A 84 3.61 -3.77 6.34
C ALA A 84 3.82 -5.04 7.15
N VAL A 85 2.73 -5.51 7.76
CA VAL A 85 2.73 -6.81 8.43
C VAL A 85 1.90 -7.81 7.66
N LYS A 86 1.14 -7.35 6.67
CA LYS A 86 0.32 -8.22 5.84
C LYS A 86 0.12 -7.58 4.48
N ILE A 87 0.17 -8.39 3.44
CA ILE A 87 -0.03 -7.96 2.07
C ILE A 87 -1.12 -8.79 1.44
N LEU A 88 -2.05 -8.14 0.78
CA LEU A 88 -3.12 -8.80 0.04
C LEU A 88 -3.04 -8.34 -1.41
N ALA A 89 -3.00 -9.28 -2.33
CA ALA A 89 -3.02 -8.98 -3.75
C ALA A 89 -4.39 -9.35 -4.31
N LYS A 90 -4.80 -8.65 -5.36
CA LYS A 90 -6.11 -8.86 -5.94
C LYS A 90 -6.04 -9.73 -7.19
N HIS A 91 -7.10 -10.47 -7.42
CA HIS A 91 -7.18 -11.37 -8.58
C HIS A 91 -7.25 -10.62 -9.89
N ASP A 92 -8.01 -9.57 -9.89
CA ASP A 92 -8.28 -8.82 -11.10
C ASP A 92 -7.20 -7.77 -11.26
N GLU A 93 -6.45 -7.88 -12.33
CA GLU A 93 -5.35 -6.94 -12.53
C GLU A 93 -5.84 -5.51 -12.68
N ASN A 94 -7.12 -5.34 -13.00
CA ASN A 94 -7.70 -4.01 -13.08
C ASN A 94 -8.42 -3.60 -11.81
N TYR A 95 -8.40 -4.47 -10.81
CA TYR A 95 -9.11 -4.18 -9.59
C TYR A 95 -8.42 -3.09 -8.80
N MET A 96 -9.21 -2.19 -8.26
CA MET A 96 -8.75 -1.17 -7.34
C MET A 96 -9.75 -1.14 -6.20
N PRO A 97 -9.30 -1.22 -4.94
CA PRO A 97 -10.26 -1.12 -3.84
C PRO A 97 -11.09 0.14 -3.98
N PRO A 98 -12.39 0.07 -3.67
CA PRO A 98 -13.25 1.24 -3.86
C PRO A 98 -12.75 2.51 -3.20
N GLU A 99 -12.19 2.38 -2.00
CA GLU A 99 -11.69 3.55 -1.28
C GLU A 99 -10.56 4.24 -2.02
N VAL A 100 -9.69 3.42 -2.64
CA VAL A 100 -8.57 3.98 -3.39
C VAL A 100 -9.05 4.55 -4.70
N LYS A 101 -9.99 3.87 -5.34
CA LYS A 101 -10.53 4.32 -6.60
C LYS A 101 -11.15 5.72 -6.47
N GLU A 102 -11.83 5.96 -5.38
CA GLU A 102 -12.39 7.28 -5.14
C GLU A 102 -11.30 8.30 -4.89
N ALA A 103 -10.24 7.89 -4.20
CA ALA A 103 -9.17 8.81 -3.85
C ALA A 103 -8.41 9.30 -5.07
N ILE A 104 -8.24 8.45 -6.08
CA ILE A 104 -7.49 8.85 -7.28
C ILE A 104 -8.38 9.50 -8.32
N GLY A 105 -9.66 9.59 -8.04
CA GLY A 105 -10.59 10.15 -9.01
C GLY A 105 -10.87 9.13 -10.10
N ASP A 106 -12.10 8.96 -10.37
CA ASP A 106 -12.50 7.96 -11.34
C ASP A 106 -12.07 8.37 -12.74
N LYS A 107 -11.51 7.45 -13.43
CA LYS A 107 -11.11 7.64 -14.82
C LYS A 107 -11.95 6.80 -15.73
#